data_bf1feff5c44df657f59c4e72b9f58070
#
_entry.id   bf1feff5c44df657f59c4e72b9f58070
#
_cell.length_a   1.000
_cell.length_b   1.000
_cell.length_c   1.000
_cell.angle_alpha   90.00
_cell.angle_beta   90.00
_cell.angle_gamma   90.00
#
_symmetry.space_group_name_H-M   'P 1'
#
loop_
_entity.id
_entity.type
_entity.pdbx_description
1 polymer ?
#
loop_
_entity_poly.entity_id
_entity_poly.type
_entity_poly.pdbx_seq_one_letter_code
_entity_poly.pdbx_strand_id
1 'polypeptide(L)'
;MFEKRFVKHSRELIHMPEILLVEDNLLNLTIEADLLKSFGYEPKKAKNGLEALEVLEGAKIDLILLDMELPKMNGLEFLKRIKNRPETQKIRVVAVTGYTDPESERQFLEAGCLAVLSKPINFGIFRSQIEEFLTG
;
A
#
# COMPACT_ATOMS: atom_id res chain seq x y z
N MET A 1 12.86 -15.18 27.33
CA MET A 1 13.32 -14.85 26.76
C MET A 1 12.93 -14.46 26.19
N PHE A 2 12.44 -14.54 26.32
CA PHE A 2 12.71 -14.17 25.61
C PHE A 2 12.64 -14.11 25.04
N GLU A 3 12.38 -14.18 25.12
CA GLU A 3 12.83 -14.19 24.33
C GLU A 3 12.77 -14.16 23.51
N LYS A 4 12.64 -14.40 23.64
CA LYS A 4 12.90 -14.49 22.80
C LYS A 4 12.52 -14.95 22.15
N ARG A 5 12.13 -15.24 22.49
CA ARG A 5 12.08 -15.60 21.99
C ARG A 5 11.64 -15.99 21.30
N PHE A 6 11.45 -16.18 21.41
CA PHE A 6 11.48 -16.36 20.66
C PHE A 6 11.48 -16.63 20.05
N VAL A 7 11.56 -16.94 19.92
CA VAL A 7 11.81 -17.17 19.21
C VAL A 7 12.20 -17.10 18.10
N LYS A 8 12.62 -17.65 17.93
CA LYS A 8 13.18 -17.64 16.80
C LYS A 8 12.61 -18.49 15.71
N HIS A 9 12.31 -19.62 15.83
CA HIS A 9 11.50 -20.36 14.90
C HIS A 9 10.13 -19.71 14.72
N SER A 10 9.76 -18.91 15.66
CA SER A 10 8.52 -18.16 15.56
C SER A 10 8.50 -17.25 14.35
N ARG A 11 9.67 -16.90 13.83
CA ARG A 11 9.71 -16.05 12.66
C ARG A 11 9.10 -16.69 11.44
N GLU A 12 9.15 -18.02 11.39
CA GLU A 12 8.51 -18.73 10.30
C GLU A 12 7.01 -18.62 10.36
N LEU A 13 6.49 -18.47 11.57
CA LEU A 13 5.06 -18.36 11.79
C LEU A 13 4.59 -16.92 11.76
N ILE A 14 5.52 -15.98 11.93
CA ILE A 14 5.19 -14.57 11.93
C ILE A 14 5.41 -14.03 10.52
N HIS A 15 4.31 -13.80 9.83
CA HIS A 15 4.37 -13.23 8.50
C HIS A 15 4.54 -11.72 8.62
N MET A 16 5.66 -11.21 8.11
CA MET A 16 5.86 -9.77 8.04
C MET A 16 5.03 -9.25 6.87
N PRO A 17 4.13 -8.29 7.12
CA PRO A 17 3.30 -7.76 6.04
C PRO A 17 4.14 -7.15 4.93
N GLU A 18 3.73 -7.42 3.70
CA GLU A 18 4.40 -6.89 2.51
C GLU A 18 3.59 -5.73 1.98
N ILE A 19 4.24 -4.59 1.84
CA ILE A 19 3.60 -3.35 1.40
C ILE A 19 4.19 -2.92 0.08
N LEU A 20 3.32 -2.57 -0.86
CA LEU A 20 3.73 -2.02 -2.15
C LEU A 20 3.35 -0.54 -2.21
N LEU A 21 4.32 0.30 -2.48
CA LEU A 21 4.11 1.72 -2.70
C LEU A 21 4.07 1.99 -4.20
N VAL A 22 3.00 2.60 -4.67
CA VAL A 22 2.86 2.98 -6.07
C VAL A 22 2.76 4.49 -6.14
N GLU A 23 3.85 5.14 -6.56
CA GLU A 23 4.01 6.59 -6.50
C GLU A 23 5.04 7.02 -7.52
N ASP A 24 4.70 7.94 -8.41
CA ASP A 24 5.62 8.36 -9.47
C ASP A 24 6.58 9.47 -9.04
N ASN A 25 6.24 10.21 -8.00
CA ASN A 25 7.14 11.26 -7.50
C ASN A 25 8.22 10.62 -6.65
N LEU A 26 9.47 10.71 -7.13
CA LEU A 26 10.58 10.00 -6.51
C LEU A 26 10.82 10.45 -5.07
N LEU A 27 10.66 11.74 -4.80
CA LEU A 27 10.86 12.24 -3.43
C LEU A 27 9.80 11.69 -2.49
N ASN A 28 8.53 11.72 -2.90
CA ASN A 28 7.45 11.16 -2.09
C ASN A 28 7.65 9.67 -1.86
N LEU A 29 8.05 8.95 -2.89
CA LEU A 29 8.29 7.52 -2.80
C LEU A 29 9.38 7.22 -1.79
N THR A 30 10.48 8.00 -1.84
CA THR A 30 11.59 7.81 -0.90
C THR A 30 11.16 8.10 0.53
N ILE A 31 10.43 9.19 0.74
CA ILE A 31 9.98 9.56 2.08
C ILE A 31 9.06 8.50 2.66
N GLU A 32 8.09 8.04 1.87
CA GLU A 32 7.15 7.03 2.33
C GLU A 32 7.85 5.70 2.61
N ALA A 33 8.78 5.32 1.75
CA ALA A 33 9.53 4.08 1.95
C ALA A 33 10.39 4.16 3.21
N ASP A 34 11.05 5.29 3.43
CA ASP A 34 11.89 5.46 4.62
C ASP A 34 11.05 5.42 5.90
N LEU A 35 9.86 6.02 5.87
CA LEU A 35 8.97 5.95 7.02
C LEU A 35 8.57 4.51 7.31
N LEU A 36 8.16 3.77 6.28
CA LEU A 36 7.76 2.39 6.48
C LEU A 36 8.91 1.54 7.00
N LYS A 37 10.14 1.80 6.51
CA LYS A 37 11.30 1.09 7.03
C LYS A 37 11.54 1.41 8.49
N SER A 38 11.32 2.66 8.88
CA SER A 38 11.49 3.03 10.29
C SER A 38 10.47 2.35 11.19
N PHE A 39 9.34 1.92 10.62
CA PHE A 39 8.31 1.16 11.37
C PHE A 39 8.59 -0.34 11.36
N GLY A 40 9.61 -0.79 10.62
CA GLY A 40 9.98 -2.21 10.58
C GLY A 40 9.57 -2.94 9.32
N TYR A 41 9.00 -2.26 8.33
CA TYR A 41 8.58 -2.89 7.08
C TYR A 41 9.66 -2.77 6.02
N GLU A 42 9.60 -3.63 5.01
CA GLU A 42 10.48 -3.56 3.83
C GLU A 42 9.62 -3.35 2.60
N PRO A 43 9.25 -2.11 2.29
CA PRO A 43 8.30 -1.87 1.20
C PRO A 43 8.90 -2.15 -0.17
N LYS A 44 8.07 -2.65 -1.06
CA LYS A 44 8.39 -2.70 -2.47
C LYS A 44 7.87 -1.42 -3.12
N LYS A 45 8.49 -1.03 -4.22
CA LYS A 45 8.22 0.26 -4.83
C LYS A 45 7.93 0.10 -6.31
N ALA A 46 6.98 0.90 -6.80
CA ALA A 46 6.67 0.97 -8.23
C ALA A 46 6.37 2.42 -8.55
N LYS A 47 6.82 2.87 -9.71
CA LYS A 47 6.65 4.26 -10.11
C LYS A 47 5.41 4.49 -10.97
N ASN A 48 4.76 3.42 -11.38
CA ASN A 48 3.55 3.51 -12.18
C ASN A 48 2.80 2.18 -12.08
N GLY A 49 1.61 2.15 -12.68
CA GLY A 49 0.76 0.96 -12.61
C GLY A 49 1.35 -0.26 -13.28
N LEU A 50 2.09 -0.06 -14.37
CA LEU A 50 2.69 -1.20 -15.07
C LEU A 50 3.77 -1.86 -14.21
N GLU A 51 4.64 -1.04 -13.58
CA GLU A 51 5.63 -1.58 -12.66
C GLU A 51 4.97 -2.29 -11.49
N ALA A 52 3.87 -1.72 -10.99
CA ALA A 52 3.14 -2.33 -9.88
C ALA A 52 2.60 -3.71 -10.28
N LEU A 53 2.06 -3.84 -11.48
CA LEU A 53 1.58 -5.13 -11.96
C LEU A 53 2.71 -6.15 -12.03
N GLU A 54 3.91 -5.71 -12.46
CA GLU A 54 5.07 -6.60 -12.50
C GLU A 54 5.46 -7.08 -11.11
N VAL A 55 5.44 -6.18 -10.13
CA VAL A 55 5.74 -6.56 -8.75
C VAL A 55 4.74 -7.61 -8.26
N LEU A 56 3.47 -7.43 -8.59
CA LEU A 56 2.43 -8.35 -8.14
C LEU A 56 2.56 -9.75 -8.75
N GLU A 57 3.22 -9.86 -9.89
CA GLU A 57 3.45 -11.18 -10.48
C GLU A 57 4.49 -11.99 -9.73
N GLY A 58 5.42 -11.33 -9.06
CA GLY A 58 6.52 -11.99 -8.39
C GLY A 58 6.50 -11.92 -6.88
N ALA A 59 5.54 -11.23 -6.29
CA ALA A 59 5.53 -11.00 -4.85
C ALA A 59 4.11 -11.08 -4.32
N LYS A 60 4.01 -11.56 -3.08
CA LYS A 60 2.74 -11.62 -2.38
C LYS A 60 2.61 -10.34 -1.57
N ILE A 61 1.67 -9.49 -1.92
CA ILE A 61 1.50 -8.19 -1.31
C ILE A 61 0.25 -8.20 -0.44
N ASP A 62 0.35 -7.63 0.75
CA ASP A 62 -0.78 -7.54 1.69
C ASP A 62 -1.49 -6.20 1.59
N LEU A 63 -0.75 -5.14 1.32
CA LEU A 63 -1.30 -3.78 1.30
C LEU A 63 -0.63 -2.97 0.20
N ILE A 64 -1.45 -2.27 -0.58
CA ILE A 64 -0.94 -1.35 -1.59
C ILE A 64 -1.33 0.07 -1.17
N LEU A 65 -0.34 0.95 -1.10
CA LEU A 65 -0.58 2.38 -1.02
C LEU A 65 -0.49 2.93 -2.43
N LEU A 66 -1.59 3.40 -2.94
CA LEU A 66 -1.75 3.68 -4.37
C LEU A 66 -2.00 5.16 -4.60
N ASP A 67 -1.04 5.83 -5.25
CA ASP A 67 -1.25 7.19 -5.72
C ASP A 67 -2.30 7.15 -6.84
N MET A 68 -3.37 7.92 -6.68
CA MET A 68 -4.45 7.89 -7.66
C MET A 68 -4.15 8.76 -8.88
N GLU A 69 -3.13 9.63 -8.82
CA GLU A 69 -2.74 10.50 -9.94
C GLU A 69 -1.47 10.00 -10.63
N LEU A 70 -1.47 8.75 -11.07
CA LEU A 70 -0.32 8.16 -11.73
C LEU A 70 -0.29 8.50 -13.23
N PRO A 71 0.90 8.57 -13.83
CA PRO A 71 1.01 8.70 -15.28
C PRO A 71 0.72 7.36 -15.95
N LYS A 72 0.42 7.41 -17.24
CA LYS A 72 0.21 6.25 -18.11
C LYS A 72 -1.05 5.48 -17.76
N MET A 73 -1.08 4.80 -16.63
CA MET A 73 -2.24 4.11 -16.13
C MET A 73 -2.60 4.75 -14.79
N ASN A 74 -3.73 5.46 -14.71
CA ASN A 74 -4.10 6.12 -13.46
C ASN A 74 -4.50 5.09 -12.40
N GLY A 75 -4.58 5.56 -11.15
CA GLY A 75 -4.82 4.65 -10.03
C GLY A 75 -6.14 3.90 -10.13
N LEU A 76 -7.18 4.57 -10.62
CA LEU A 76 -8.48 3.93 -10.73
C LEU A 76 -8.46 2.77 -11.72
N GLU A 77 -7.78 2.96 -12.84
CA GLU A 77 -7.64 1.90 -13.84
C GLU A 77 -6.85 0.73 -13.29
N PHE A 78 -5.74 1.01 -12.60
CA PHE A 78 -4.93 -0.02 -11.96
C PHE A 78 -5.78 -0.79 -10.94
N LEU A 79 -6.52 -0.07 -10.11
CA LEU A 79 -7.37 -0.68 -9.09
C LEU A 79 -8.38 -1.64 -9.71
N LYS A 80 -9.01 -1.21 -10.80
CA LYS A 80 -9.98 -2.06 -11.48
C LYS A 80 -9.34 -3.34 -12.01
N ARG A 81 -8.11 -3.23 -12.52
CA ARG A 81 -7.41 -4.41 -13.03
C ARG A 81 -7.15 -5.43 -11.95
N ILE A 82 -6.64 -5.00 -10.80
CA ILE A 82 -6.30 -5.97 -9.75
C ILE A 82 -7.54 -6.52 -9.07
N LYS A 83 -8.62 -5.76 -9.00
CA LYS A 83 -9.86 -6.25 -8.40
C LYS A 83 -10.59 -7.25 -9.29
N ASN A 84 -10.22 -7.31 -10.57
CA ASN A 84 -10.80 -8.27 -11.51
C ASN A 84 -10.02 -9.57 -11.65
N ARG A 85 -8.94 -9.74 -10.86
CA ARG A 85 -8.11 -10.95 -10.92
C ARG A 85 -8.24 -11.70 -9.60
N PRO A 86 -8.48 -13.02 -9.65
CA PRO A 86 -8.59 -13.80 -8.39
C PRO A 86 -7.33 -13.71 -7.53
N GLU A 87 -6.14 -13.62 -8.16
CA GLU A 87 -4.88 -13.62 -7.44
C GLU A 87 -4.66 -12.35 -6.64
N THR A 88 -5.28 -11.24 -7.04
CA THR A 88 -5.00 -9.93 -6.45
C THR A 88 -6.23 -9.24 -5.85
N GLN A 89 -7.43 -9.80 -6.07
CA GLN A 89 -8.65 -9.09 -5.70
C GLN A 89 -8.80 -8.87 -4.20
N LYS A 90 -8.13 -9.68 -3.39
CA LYS A 90 -8.24 -9.56 -1.93
C LYS A 90 -7.19 -8.66 -1.31
N ILE A 91 -6.24 -8.18 -2.11
CA ILE A 91 -5.21 -7.28 -1.60
C ILE A 91 -5.89 -5.99 -1.14
N ARG A 92 -5.53 -5.54 0.05
CA ARG A 92 -6.05 -4.27 0.57
C ARG A 92 -5.37 -3.12 -0.14
N VAL A 93 -6.17 -2.17 -0.62
CA VAL A 93 -5.65 -1.00 -1.35
C VAL A 93 -6.13 0.24 -0.64
N VAL A 94 -5.19 1.12 -0.32
CA VAL A 94 -5.47 2.43 0.25
C VAL A 94 -5.07 3.47 -0.78
N ALA A 95 -6.03 4.30 -1.16
CA ALA A 95 -5.78 5.37 -2.12
C ALA A 95 -5.08 6.53 -1.43
N VAL A 96 -4.09 7.11 -2.08
CA VAL A 96 -3.41 8.31 -1.61
C VAL A 96 -3.60 9.36 -2.69
N THR A 97 -4.21 10.51 -2.34
CA THR A 97 -4.64 11.42 -3.38
C THR A 97 -4.70 12.86 -2.88
N GLY A 98 -4.49 13.81 -3.80
CA GLY A 98 -4.77 15.20 -3.54
C GLY A 98 -6.23 15.57 -3.77
N TYR A 99 -7.01 14.67 -4.37
CA TYR A 99 -8.43 14.91 -4.62
C TYR A 99 -9.21 14.44 -3.40
N THR A 100 -9.63 15.41 -2.56
CA THR A 100 -10.28 15.11 -1.30
C THR A 100 -11.76 15.44 -1.29
N ASP A 101 -12.34 15.77 -2.46
CA ASP A 101 -13.77 16.06 -2.55
C ASP A 101 -14.58 14.77 -2.33
N PRO A 102 -15.81 14.89 -1.81
CA PRO A 102 -16.60 13.69 -1.49
C PRO A 102 -16.89 12.80 -2.69
N GLU A 103 -17.02 13.38 -3.88
CA GLU A 103 -17.31 12.58 -5.08
C GLU A 103 -16.14 11.68 -5.44
N SER A 104 -14.91 12.21 -5.40
CA SER A 104 -13.71 11.42 -5.69
C SER A 104 -13.53 10.31 -4.65
N GLU A 105 -13.71 10.65 -3.38
CA GLU A 105 -13.57 9.65 -2.31
C GLU A 105 -14.57 8.52 -2.49
N ARG A 106 -15.83 8.86 -2.79
CA ARG A 106 -16.85 7.86 -3.02
C ARG A 106 -16.47 6.94 -4.18
N GLN A 107 -15.94 7.53 -5.26
CA GLN A 107 -15.53 6.78 -6.43
C GLN A 107 -14.44 5.75 -6.10
N PHE A 108 -13.45 6.17 -5.32
CA PHE A 108 -12.36 5.27 -4.96
C PHE A 108 -12.83 4.15 -4.05
N LEU A 109 -13.67 4.47 -3.09
CA LEU A 109 -14.21 3.46 -2.18
C LEU A 109 -15.10 2.47 -2.93
N GLU A 110 -15.93 2.94 -3.84
CA GLU A 110 -16.78 2.06 -4.63
C GLU A 110 -15.97 1.15 -5.55
N ALA A 111 -14.82 1.63 -5.99
CA ALA A 111 -13.95 0.83 -6.84
C ALA A 111 -13.15 -0.22 -6.05
N GLY A 112 -13.23 -0.21 -4.73
CA GLY A 112 -12.65 -1.25 -3.91
C GLY A 112 -11.54 -0.82 -2.97
N CYS A 113 -11.28 0.48 -2.84
CA CYS A 113 -10.29 0.93 -1.85
C CYS A 113 -10.83 0.73 -0.45
N LEU A 114 -9.93 0.31 0.44
CA LEU A 114 -10.24 0.17 1.86
C LEU A 114 -10.40 1.55 2.52
N ALA A 115 -9.58 2.51 2.10
CA ALA A 115 -9.57 3.83 2.69
C ALA A 115 -8.94 4.82 1.70
N VAL A 116 -9.08 6.11 2.00
CA VAL A 116 -8.51 7.18 1.19
C VAL A 116 -7.72 8.10 2.12
N LEU A 117 -6.44 8.29 1.80
CA LEU A 117 -5.57 9.21 2.53
C LEU A 117 -5.33 10.45 1.68
N SER A 118 -5.39 11.62 2.31
CA SER A 118 -5.10 12.89 1.66
C SER A 118 -3.61 13.12 1.56
N LYS A 119 -3.18 13.76 0.49
CA LYS A 119 -1.82 14.26 0.38
C LYS A 119 -1.76 15.67 0.95
N PRO A 120 -0.68 16.04 1.62
CA PRO A 120 0.46 15.21 1.98
C PRO A 120 0.13 14.27 3.15
N ILE A 121 0.85 13.15 3.22
CA ILE A 121 0.63 12.18 4.30
C ILE A 121 0.97 12.84 5.63
N ASN A 122 0.12 12.60 6.62
CA ASN A 122 0.34 13.11 7.97
C ASN A 122 1.28 12.15 8.69
N PHE A 123 2.56 12.53 8.83
CA PHE A 123 3.59 11.67 9.39
C PHE A 123 3.30 11.30 10.84
N GLY A 124 2.60 12.16 11.58
CA GLY A 124 2.34 11.93 13.00
C GLY A 124 1.39 10.77 13.27
N ILE A 125 0.55 10.42 12.29
CA ILE A 125 -0.42 9.33 12.47
C ILE A 125 -0.22 8.21 11.46
N PHE A 126 0.78 8.31 10.59
CA PHE A 126 0.96 7.36 9.49
C PHE A 126 1.18 5.94 10.01
N ARG A 127 1.98 5.80 11.06
CA ARG A 127 2.27 4.47 11.60
C ARG A 127 1.00 3.79 12.10
N SER A 128 0.18 4.49 12.87
CA SER A 128 -1.05 3.89 13.39
C SER A 128 -2.02 3.58 12.27
N GLN A 129 -2.06 4.42 11.22
CA GLN A 129 -2.91 4.15 10.06
C GLN A 129 -2.49 2.86 9.35
N ILE A 130 -1.18 2.69 9.13
CA ILE A 130 -0.66 1.48 8.48
C ILE A 130 -1.01 0.25 9.31
N GLU A 131 -0.81 0.32 10.62
CA GLU A 131 -1.15 -0.80 11.50
C GLU A 131 -2.63 -1.15 11.41
N GLU A 132 -3.48 -0.14 11.36
CA GLU A 132 -4.91 -0.36 11.27
C GLU A 132 -5.28 -1.02 9.93
N PHE A 133 -4.69 -0.54 8.82
CA PHE A 133 -4.98 -1.10 7.50
C PHE A 133 -4.55 -2.56 7.40
N LEU A 134 -3.50 -2.93 8.10
CA LEU A 134 -2.99 -4.30 8.05
C LEU A 134 -3.75 -5.27 8.93
N THR A 135 -4.40 -4.78 9.98
CA THR A 135 -5.10 -5.66 10.94
C THR A 135 -6.61 -5.68 10.74
N GLY A 136 -7.14 -4.67 10.11
CA GLY A 136 -8.60 -4.50 9.93
C GLY A 136 -9.27 -5.49 9.01
#